data_2a97edb991269f3c8bd0a3086f5600c8
#
_entry.id   2a97edb991269f3c8bd0a3086f5600c8
#
_cell.length_a   1.000
_cell.length_b   1.000
_cell.length_c   1.000
_cell.angle_alpha   90.00
_cell.angle_beta   90.00
_cell.angle_gamma   90.00
#
_symmetry.space_group_name_H-M   'P 1'
#
loop_
_entity.id
_entity.type
_entity.pdbx_description
1 polymer ?
#
loop_
_entity_poly.entity_id
_entity_poly.type
_entity_poly.pdbx_seq_one_letter_code
_entity_poly.pdbx_strand_id
1 'polypeptide(L)'
;MNVGIFIPIGNNGWLLSENAPQYKPSFELNKEITLAAERYGVDFVLSMIKLRGFGGKTEFWDHNLESFTLMAGLAAVTTKIKLFATAASLVMPPAIVARMASTIDSISNGRFGLNLVTGWQRPEYSQMGMWPGDQFFGTRYQYLSEYIQVLRELWGTGRSDFKGAHFQMDDCRLSPRPQADMKVICAGQSDAGMDFSAKYADYNFCFGKGVNTPKAFAPAAEKLIEATGKTGRHVTTYVLMMVIADETDEAARAKWEHYKAGADHEAIAWLGQQGAADTRSGADTNVRQMADPTSAVNINMGTLVGSYATVARLLDEMAEVPGTEGVLLTFDDFVRGVEDFGERIQPLMKSRAHVRSPVPSQAEPERLAA
;
A
#
# COMPACT_ATOMS: atom_id res chain seq x y z
N MET A 1 10.28 -14.43 3.35
CA MET A 1 9.14 -13.59 2.91
C MET A 1 9.42 -12.13 3.27
N ASN A 2 9.22 -11.20 2.35
CA ASN A 2 9.33 -9.76 2.63
C ASN A 2 8.10 -9.24 3.39
N VAL A 3 8.30 -8.21 4.21
CA VAL A 3 7.21 -7.54 4.95
C VAL A 3 7.28 -6.05 4.72
N GLY A 4 6.16 -5.46 4.33
CA GLY A 4 5.97 -4.02 4.25
C GLY A 4 4.88 -3.54 5.20
N ILE A 5 4.91 -2.27 5.56
CA ILE A 5 3.84 -1.60 6.30
C ILE A 5 3.15 -0.60 5.38
N PHE A 6 1.82 -0.69 5.28
CA PHE A 6 1.00 0.29 4.59
C PHE A 6 0.66 1.40 5.57
N ILE A 7 1.52 2.42 5.64
CA ILE A 7 1.47 3.46 6.67
C ILE A 7 0.21 4.32 6.60
N PRO A 8 -0.31 4.78 7.76
CA PRO A 8 -1.58 5.50 7.83
C PRO A 8 -1.40 6.99 7.48
N ILE A 9 -1.43 7.32 6.19
CA ILE A 9 -1.40 8.72 5.75
C ILE A 9 -2.78 9.38 5.80
N GLY A 10 -3.85 8.61 5.92
CA GLY A 10 -5.21 9.06 6.21
C GLY A 10 -5.57 8.84 7.66
N ASN A 11 -6.55 9.61 8.18
CA ASN A 11 -7.03 9.42 9.53
C ASN A 11 -7.67 8.04 9.74
N ASN A 12 -7.58 7.54 10.98
CA ASN A 12 -8.18 6.29 11.46
C ASN A 12 -7.68 5.02 10.75
N GLY A 13 -6.52 5.09 10.07
CA GLY A 13 -5.90 3.95 9.41
C GLY A 13 -6.81 3.30 8.38
N TRP A 14 -7.19 2.05 8.62
CA TRP A 14 -7.93 1.22 7.67
C TRP A 14 -9.23 0.66 8.27
N LEU A 15 -9.71 1.24 9.39
CA LEU A 15 -10.92 0.81 10.09
C LEU A 15 -12.00 1.90 10.05
N LEU A 16 -13.13 1.60 9.40
CA LEU A 16 -14.35 2.43 9.38
C LEU A 16 -15.20 2.10 10.63
N SER A 17 -14.68 2.42 11.80
CA SER A 17 -15.32 2.09 13.07
C SER A 17 -15.12 3.18 14.10
N GLU A 18 -16.21 3.59 14.73
CA GLU A 18 -16.21 4.52 15.87
C GLU A 18 -15.51 3.93 17.10
N ASN A 19 -15.41 2.59 17.19
CA ASN A 19 -14.78 1.87 18.28
C ASN A 19 -13.27 1.60 18.04
N ALA A 20 -12.77 1.86 16.84
CA ALA A 20 -11.34 1.75 16.54
C ALA A 20 -10.58 3.00 17.01
N PRO A 21 -9.24 2.94 17.16
CA PRO A 21 -8.44 4.10 17.47
C PRO A 21 -8.71 5.26 16.50
N GLN A 22 -9.05 6.43 17.05
CA GLN A 22 -9.34 7.65 16.27
C GLN A 22 -8.13 8.59 16.32
N TYR A 23 -7.60 8.98 15.18
CA TYR A 23 -6.45 9.88 15.09
C TYR A 23 -6.41 10.63 13.77
N LYS A 24 -5.72 11.77 13.76
CA LYS A 24 -5.40 12.50 12.53
C LYS A 24 -3.96 12.17 12.09
N PRO A 25 -3.72 12.04 10.79
CA PRO A 25 -2.38 11.74 10.30
C PRO A 25 -1.43 12.91 10.57
N SER A 26 -0.20 12.60 10.92
CA SER A 26 0.88 13.58 11.07
C SER A 26 2.20 13.01 10.58
N PHE A 27 3.18 13.89 10.34
CA PHE A 27 4.54 13.46 10.02
C PHE A 27 5.14 12.67 11.19
N GLU A 28 4.95 13.15 12.44
CA GLU A 28 5.53 12.51 13.63
C GLU A 28 5.00 11.09 13.82
N LEU A 29 3.69 10.86 13.66
CA LEU A 29 3.10 9.51 13.73
C LEU A 29 3.73 8.58 12.67
N ASN A 30 3.79 9.01 11.41
CA ASN A 30 4.34 8.19 10.33
C ASN A 30 5.85 7.97 10.48
N LYS A 31 6.58 8.93 11.03
CA LYS A 31 8.01 8.82 11.38
C LYS A 31 8.22 7.78 12.49
N GLU A 32 7.45 7.83 13.57
CA GLU A 32 7.51 6.86 14.67
C GLU A 32 7.30 5.44 14.15
N ILE A 33 6.22 5.21 13.40
CA ILE A 33 5.89 3.93 12.77
C ILE A 33 7.05 3.46 11.87
N THR A 34 7.59 4.34 11.02
CA THR A 34 8.61 3.98 10.04
C THR A 34 9.95 3.66 10.70
N LEU A 35 10.34 4.41 11.75
CA LEU A 35 11.55 4.15 12.51
C LEU A 35 11.45 2.83 13.31
N ALA A 36 10.27 2.54 13.87
CA ALA A 36 10.02 1.24 14.50
C ALA A 36 10.11 0.11 13.47
N ALA A 37 9.49 0.26 12.31
CA ALA A 37 9.56 -0.71 11.22
C ALA A 37 11.02 -0.95 10.77
N GLU A 38 11.82 0.11 10.60
CA GLU A 38 13.25 -0.01 10.27
C GLU A 38 14.03 -0.73 11.37
N ARG A 39 13.77 -0.41 12.64
CA ARG A 39 14.43 -1.05 13.79
C ARG A 39 14.19 -2.55 13.83
N TYR A 40 13.00 -3.01 13.50
CA TYR A 40 12.65 -4.44 13.45
C TYR A 40 12.97 -5.13 12.12
N GLY A 41 13.62 -4.43 11.19
CA GLY A 41 14.05 -5.01 9.92
C GLY A 41 12.89 -5.29 8.95
N VAL A 42 11.81 -4.51 9.02
CA VAL A 42 10.77 -4.49 8.00
C VAL A 42 11.38 -4.00 6.69
N ASP A 43 11.00 -4.61 5.55
CA ASP A 43 11.68 -4.41 4.29
C ASP A 43 11.32 -3.07 3.62
N PHE A 44 10.05 -2.62 3.77
CA PHE A 44 9.61 -1.36 3.18
C PHE A 44 8.39 -0.76 3.88
N VAL A 45 8.17 0.52 3.62
CA VAL A 45 6.90 1.20 3.90
C VAL A 45 6.30 1.70 2.59
N LEU A 46 4.98 1.65 2.49
CA LEU A 46 4.23 2.17 1.36
C LEU A 46 3.16 3.14 1.87
N SER A 47 3.00 4.29 1.23
CA SER A 47 1.90 5.21 1.47
C SER A 47 0.88 5.17 0.34
N MET A 48 -0.40 5.20 0.66
CA MET A 48 -1.43 5.45 -0.35
C MET A 48 -1.40 6.90 -0.85
N ILE A 49 -2.21 7.21 -1.83
CA ILE A 49 -2.65 8.57 -2.11
C ILE A 49 -4.16 8.65 -1.91
N LYS A 50 -4.63 9.69 -1.24
CA LYS A 50 -6.04 9.97 -1.04
C LYS A 50 -6.23 11.48 -1.01
N LEU A 51 -7.11 12.00 -1.88
CA LEU A 51 -7.34 13.43 -2.05
C LEU A 51 -8.74 13.84 -1.57
N ARG A 52 -9.61 12.85 -1.31
CA ARG A 52 -10.94 13.03 -0.72
C ARG A 52 -11.36 11.74 -0.04
N GLY A 53 -11.77 11.83 1.22
CA GLY A 53 -12.23 10.70 2.00
C GLY A 53 -13.68 10.31 1.75
N PHE A 54 -14.23 9.57 2.69
CA PHE A 54 -15.58 8.98 2.62
C PHE A 54 -16.54 9.51 3.67
N GLY A 55 -16.08 10.48 4.49
CA GLY A 55 -16.91 11.10 5.50
C GLY A 55 -17.37 10.14 6.60
N GLY A 56 -18.66 10.20 6.90
CA GLY A 56 -19.29 9.49 8.00
C GLY A 56 -18.95 10.10 9.36
N LYS A 57 -19.33 9.42 10.44
CA LYS A 57 -19.05 9.87 11.80
C LYS A 57 -17.55 9.83 12.14
N THR A 58 -16.81 8.94 11.51
CA THR A 58 -15.36 8.80 11.67
C THR A 58 -14.57 9.76 10.81
N GLU A 59 -15.20 10.58 9.94
CA GLU A 59 -14.54 11.40 8.92
C GLU A 59 -13.51 10.57 8.12
N PHE A 60 -13.88 9.31 7.76
CA PHE A 60 -12.92 8.32 7.26
C PHE A 60 -12.16 8.81 6.03
N TRP A 61 -10.85 8.98 6.19
CA TRP A 61 -9.92 9.51 5.20
C TRP A 61 -10.21 10.93 4.71
N ASP A 62 -10.91 11.75 5.50
CA ASP A 62 -11.10 13.17 5.16
C ASP A 62 -9.86 14.01 5.48
N HIS A 63 -8.98 13.51 6.34
CA HIS A 63 -7.69 14.12 6.66
C HIS A 63 -6.56 13.26 6.10
N ASN A 64 -5.79 13.81 5.15
CA ASN A 64 -4.72 13.06 4.49
C ASN A 64 -3.45 13.90 4.35
N LEU A 65 -2.30 13.21 4.44
CA LEU A 65 -1.02 13.77 3.99
C LEU A 65 -0.79 13.44 2.51
N GLU A 66 0.11 14.17 1.85
CA GLU A 66 0.49 13.88 0.47
C GLU A 66 1.64 12.87 0.45
N SER A 67 1.55 11.88 -0.43
CA SER A 67 2.38 10.68 -0.45
C SER A 67 3.87 10.97 -0.72
N PHE A 68 4.21 11.74 -1.75
CA PHE A 68 5.60 12.01 -2.11
C PHE A 68 6.31 12.90 -1.09
N THR A 69 5.62 13.94 -0.64
CA THR A 69 6.16 14.88 0.36
C THR A 69 6.43 14.17 1.67
N LEU A 70 5.50 13.29 2.12
CA LEU A 70 5.70 12.46 3.29
C LEU A 70 6.90 11.53 3.13
N MET A 71 6.99 10.81 1.99
CA MET A 71 8.10 9.88 1.74
C MET A 71 9.45 10.59 1.63
N ALA A 72 9.50 11.82 1.14
CA ALA A 72 10.73 12.63 1.16
C ALA A 72 11.20 12.91 2.60
N GLY A 73 10.27 13.28 3.48
CA GLY A 73 10.55 13.46 4.91
C GLY A 73 11.02 12.17 5.59
N LEU A 74 10.35 11.05 5.33
CA LEU A 74 10.73 9.74 5.90
C LEU A 74 12.08 9.25 5.34
N ALA A 75 12.38 9.52 4.07
CA ALA A 75 13.67 9.21 3.47
C ALA A 75 14.84 9.88 4.19
N ALA A 76 14.65 11.13 4.64
CA ALA A 76 15.68 11.91 5.33
C ALA A 76 15.96 11.43 6.77
N VAL A 77 15.02 10.71 7.40
CA VAL A 77 15.15 10.27 8.80
C VAL A 77 15.37 8.76 8.94
N THR A 78 15.43 8.02 7.82
CA THR A 78 15.66 6.57 7.78
C THR A 78 16.95 6.24 7.01
N THR A 79 17.48 5.04 7.18
CA THR A 79 18.76 4.65 6.58
C THR A 79 18.74 3.35 5.78
N LYS A 80 17.79 2.44 6.04
CA LYS A 80 17.74 1.09 5.45
C LYS A 80 16.43 0.74 4.79
N ILE A 81 15.32 1.09 5.42
CA ILE A 81 13.98 0.72 4.96
C ILE A 81 13.69 1.32 3.58
N LYS A 82 13.11 0.53 2.66
CA LYS A 82 12.66 1.04 1.36
C LYS A 82 11.37 1.82 1.52
N LEU A 83 11.15 2.79 0.64
CA LEU A 83 10.02 3.71 0.71
C LEU A 83 9.30 3.72 -0.64
N PHE A 84 7.98 3.49 -0.63
CA PHE A 84 7.17 3.55 -1.84
C PHE A 84 6.09 4.62 -1.71
N ALA A 85 6.17 5.64 -2.57
CA ALA A 85 5.09 6.63 -2.71
C ALA A 85 4.09 6.18 -3.76
N THR A 86 2.82 6.55 -3.59
CA THR A 86 1.78 6.31 -4.58
C THR A 86 1.59 7.52 -5.48
N ALA A 87 1.72 7.31 -6.79
CA ALA A 87 1.41 8.30 -7.81
C ALA A 87 0.01 8.07 -8.39
N ALA A 88 -0.87 9.07 -8.24
CA ALA A 88 -2.14 9.11 -8.95
C ALA A 88 -1.92 9.71 -10.34
N SER A 89 -1.89 8.88 -11.36
CA SER A 89 -1.52 9.26 -12.73
C SER A 89 -2.37 10.40 -13.33
N LEU A 90 -3.62 10.56 -12.89
CA LEU A 90 -4.53 11.62 -13.37
C LEU A 90 -4.17 13.04 -12.91
N VAL A 91 -3.52 13.18 -11.75
CA VAL A 91 -3.25 14.50 -11.14
C VAL A 91 -1.77 14.89 -11.18
N MET A 92 -0.91 13.94 -11.52
CA MET A 92 0.55 14.12 -11.49
C MET A 92 1.14 13.82 -12.86
N PRO A 93 1.59 14.83 -13.65
CA PRO A 93 2.26 14.58 -14.93
C PRO A 93 3.50 13.67 -14.78
N PRO A 94 3.75 12.72 -15.70
CA PRO A 94 4.84 11.75 -15.57
C PRO A 94 6.22 12.41 -15.45
N ALA A 95 6.47 13.51 -16.14
CA ALA A 95 7.75 14.24 -16.05
C ALA A 95 7.99 14.84 -14.65
N ILE A 96 6.92 15.29 -13.98
CA ILE A 96 7.00 15.79 -12.60
C ILE A 96 7.25 14.63 -11.63
N VAL A 97 6.51 13.54 -11.78
CA VAL A 97 6.71 12.33 -10.94
C VAL A 97 8.12 11.76 -11.14
N ALA A 98 8.63 11.71 -12.37
CA ALA A 98 10.00 11.29 -12.62
C ALA A 98 11.04 12.12 -11.83
N ARG A 99 10.83 13.45 -11.77
CA ARG A 99 11.72 14.37 -11.05
C ARG A 99 11.58 14.25 -9.53
N MET A 100 10.37 14.15 -9.02
CA MET A 100 10.12 13.94 -7.59
C MET A 100 10.74 12.61 -7.13
N ALA A 101 10.55 11.55 -7.90
CA ALA A 101 11.12 10.24 -7.63
C ALA A 101 12.66 10.28 -7.60
N SER A 102 13.32 10.94 -8.58
CA SER A 102 14.78 11.11 -8.59
C SER A 102 15.28 11.91 -7.39
N THR A 103 14.50 12.90 -6.94
CA THR A 103 14.86 13.70 -5.76
C THR A 103 14.80 12.84 -4.49
N ILE A 104 13.72 12.06 -4.31
CA ILE A 104 13.57 11.20 -3.13
C ILE A 104 14.58 10.02 -3.17
N ASP A 105 14.87 9.50 -4.35
CA ASP A 105 15.93 8.50 -4.55
C ASP A 105 17.29 9.02 -4.05
N SER A 106 17.63 10.26 -4.40
CA SER A 106 18.83 10.94 -3.92
C SER A 106 18.83 11.14 -2.39
N ILE A 107 17.72 11.59 -1.80
CA ILE A 107 17.58 11.75 -0.34
C ILE A 107 17.72 10.40 0.37
N SER A 108 17.12 9.37 -0.18
CA SER A 108 17.09 8.03 0.41
C SER A 108 18.33 7.19 0.11
N ASN A 109 19.24 7.68 -0.74
CA ASN A 109 20.39 6.91 -1.23
C ASN A 109 19.97 5.59 -1.92
N GLY A 110 19.06 5.67 -2.88
CA GLY A 110 18.64 4.55 -3.71
C GLY A 110 17.59 3.61 -3.11
N ARG A 111 16.86 4.03 -2.06
CA ARG A 111 15.84 3.20 -1.39
C ARG A 111 14.40 3.51 -1.82
N PHE A 112 14.21 4.41 -2.77
CA PHE A 112 12.88 4.84 -3.19
C PHE A 112 12.32 3.98 -4.32
N GLY A 113 11.00 3.79 -4.32
CA GLY A 113 10.22 3.14 -5.37
C GLY A 113 8.85 3.77 -5.51
N LEU A 114 8.11 3.31 -6.50
CA LEU A 114 6.82 3.87 -6.88
C LEU A 114 5.71 2.83 -6.82
N ASN A 115 4.54 3.23 -6.29
CA ASN A 115 3.27 2.55 -6.53
C ASN A 115 2.46 3.38 -7.53
N LEU A 116 2.06 2.77 -8.65
CA LEU A 116 1.29 3.43 -9.69
C LEU A 116 -0.18 3.01 -9.65
N VAL A 117 -1.07 4.01 -9.54
CA VAL A 117 -2.51 3.79 -9.56
C VAL A 117 -3.20 4.60 -10.65
N THR A 118 -4.23 4.00 -11.27
CA THR A 118 -5.02 4.65 -12.31
C THR A 118 -6.00 5.68 -11.77
N GLY A 119 -6.40 5.55 -10.49
CA GLY A 119 -7.54 6.28 -9.93
C GLY A 119 -8.88 5.61 -10.26
N TRP A 120 -9.81 5.68 -9.32
CA TRP A 120 -11.14 5.07 -9.45
C TRP A 120 -12.26 5.89 -8.82
N GLN A 121 -11.97 6.68 -7.78
CA GLN A 121 -12.96 7.47 -7.06
C GLN A 121 -13.19 8.80 -7.77
N ARG A 122 -14.23 8.87 -8.60
CA ARG A 122 -14.57 10.07 -9.39
C ARG A 122 -14.57 11.37 -8.59
N PRO A 123 -15.20 11.49 -7.39
CA PRO A 123 -15.21 12.74 -6.63
C PRO A 123 -13.84 13.22 -6.19
N GLU A 124 -12.88 12.32 -6.02
CA GLU A 124 -11.49 12.63 -5.66
C GLU A 124 -10.81 13.50 -6.72
N TYR A 125 -11.10 13.24 -8.00
CA TYR A 125 -10.52 13.96 -9.13
C TYR A 125 -11.41 15.11 -9.62
N SER A 126 -12.73 14.94 -9.62
CA SER A 126 -13.65 15.97 -10.09
C SER A 126 -13.67 17.22 -9.21
N GLN A 127 -13.38 17.10 -7.90
CA GLN A 127 -13.23 18.27 -7.01
C GLN A 127 -12.12 19.23 -7.48
N MET A 128 -11.15 18.74 -8.24
CA MET A 128 -10.03 19.52 -8.80
C MET A 128 -10.20 19.80 -10.31
N GLY A 129 -11.34 19.44 -10.89
CA GLY A 129 -11.58 19.57 -12.33
C GLY A 129 -10.78 18.59 -13.20
N MET A 130 -10.24 17.51 -12.62
CA MET A 130 -9.30 16.60 -13.31
C MET A 130 -9.93 15.26 -13.70
N TRP A 131 -11.24 15.05 -13.49
CA TRP A 131 -11.89 13.83 -13.94
C TRP A 131 -12.16 13.87 -15.45
N PRO A 132 -11.57 12.96 -16.25
CA PRO A 132 -11.66 13.02 -17.71
C PRO A 132 -12.99 12.44 -18.27
N GLY A 133 -13.92 12.05 -17.41
CA GLY A 133 -15.18 11.39 -17.77
C GLY A 133 -15.14 9.88 -17.62
N ASP A 134 -16.32 9.25 -17.62
CA ASP A 134 -16.45 7.82 -17.28
C ASP A 134 -15.87 6.87 -18.35
N GLN A 135 -15.61 7.37 -19.58
CA GLN A 135 -14.83 6.64 -20.57
C GLN A 135 -13.43 6.25 -20.09
N PHE A 136 -12.88 6.97 -19.11
CA PHE A 136 -11.56 6.69 -18.53
C PHE A 136 -11.47 5.30 -17.91
N PHE A 137 -12.55 4.78 -17.33
CA PHE A 137 -12.57 3.42 -16.80
C PHE A 137 -12.19 2.35 -17.86
N GLY A 138 -12.46 2.61 -19.14
CA GLY A 138 -12.11 1.70 -20.22
C GLY A 138 -10.70 1.91 -20.80
N THR A 139 -10.10 3.08 -20.60
CA THR A 139 -8.81 3.46 -21.22
C THR A 139 -7.69 3.65 -20.21
N ARG A 140 -7.97 3.53 -18.92
CA ARG A 140 -7.03 3.85 -17.82
C ARG A 140 -5.70 3.07 -17.90
N TYR A 141 -5.69 1.83 -18.35
CA TYR A 141 -4.44 1.06 -18.49
C TYR A 141 -3.66 1.44 -19.75
N GLN A 142 -4.32 1.89 -20.83
CA GLN A 142 -3.63 2.50 -21.97
C GLN A 142 -2.95 3.78 -21.53
N TYR A 143 -3.68 4.66 -20.83
CA TYR A 143 -3.14 5.88 -20.25
C TYR A 143 -1.92 5.60 -19.34
N LEU A 144 -2.05 4.63 -18.42
CA LEU A 144 -0.98 4.26 -17.50
C LEU A 144 0.22 3.62 -18.23
N SER A 145 -0.01 2.91 -19.34
CA SER A 145 1.04 2.32 -20.16
C SER A 145 1.93 3.37 -20.84
N GLU A 146 1.34 4.45 -21.32
CA GLU A 146 2.10 5.60 -21.85
C GLU A 146 2.82 6.34 -20.72
N TYR A 147 2.15 6.52 -19.59
CA TYR A 147 2.69 7.16 -18.40
C TYR A 147 3.99 6.48 -17.92
N ILE A 148 3.98 5.17 -17.74
CA ILE A 148 5.16 4.43 -17.27
C ILE A 148 6.28 4.40 -18.32
N GLN A 149 5.97 4.43 -19.61
CA GLN A 149 6.99 4.53 -20.66
C GLN A 149 7.74 5.86 -20.58
N VAL A 150 7.03 6.98 -20.41
CA VAL A 150 7.67 8.28 -20.19
C VAL A 150 8.56 8.28 -18.94
N LEU A 151 8.10 7.69 -17.82
CA LEU A 151 8.93 7.55 -16.62
C LEU A 151 10.21 6.77 -16.89
N ARG A 152 10.10 5.61 -17.57
CA ARG A 152 11.26 4.74 -17.85
C ARG A 152 12.26 5.38 -18.81
N GLU A 153 11.80 6.12 -19.83
CA GLU A 153 12.67 6.89 -20.70
C GLU A 153 13.45 7.94 -19.93
N LEU A 154 12.77 8.73 -19.10
CA LEU A 154 13.40 9.77 -18.28
C LEU A 154 14.39 9.19 -17.27
N TRP A 155 14.03 8.13 -16.56
CA TRP A 155 14.94 7.49 -15.60
C TRP A 155 16.12 6.79 -16.28
N GLY A 156 15.89 6.15 -17.43
CA GLY A 156 16.91 5.39 -18.15
C GLY A 156 17.90 6.27 -18.88
N THR A 157 17.42 7.22 -19.70
CA THR A 157 18.26 8.02 -20.59
C THR A 157 18.37 9.50 -20.16
N GLY A 158 17.51 9.97 -19.27
CA GLY A 158 17.41 11.39 -18.92
C GLY A 158 16.64 12.24 -19.94
N ARG A 159 16.03 11.59 -20.94
CA ARG A 159 15.30 12.27 -22.02
C ARG A 159 14.09 11.46 -22.47
N SER A 160 13.02 12.14 -22.84
CA SER A 160 11.86 11.56 -23.49
C SER A 160 11.37 12.46 -24.62
N ASP A 161 11.18 11.85 -25.79
CA ASP A 161 10.48 12.44 -26.94
C ASP A 161 9.21 11.63 -27.25
N PHE A 162 8.67 10.91 -26.28
CA PHE A 162 7.54 10.03 -26.39
C PHE A 162 6.33 10.71 -27.05
N LYS A 163 5.73 10.04 -28.02
CA LYS A 163 4.53 10.50 -28.76
C LYS A 163 3.47 9.41 -28.70
N GLY A 164 2.53 9.54 -27.80
CA GLY A 164 1.39 8.63 -27.63
C GLY A 164 0.05 9.33 -27.82
N ALA A 165 -1.04 8.65 -27.50
CA ALA A 165 -2.38 9.21 -27.56
C ALA A 165 -2.65 10.18 -26.38
N HIS A 166 -2.03 9.92 -25.24
CA HIS A 166 -2.27 10.66 -23.99
C HIS A 166 -1.12 11.60 -23.63
N PHE A 167 0.11 11.24 -23.99
CA PHE A 167 1.30 12.03 -23.68
C PHE A 167 2.10 12.38 -24.92
N GLN A 168 2.51 13.67 -25.01
CA GLN A 168 3.32 14.23 -26.09
C GLN A 168 4.51 14.93 -25.46
N MET A 169 5.67 14.26 -25.39
CA MET A 169 6.91 14.85 -24.88
C MET A 169 7.66 15.55 -26.02
N ASP A 170 8.32 16.65 -25.71
CA ASP A 170 9.13 17.41 -26.65
C ASP A 170 10.47 17.76 -25.99
N ASP A 171 11.50 16.99 -26.31
CA ASP A 171 12.83 17.07 -25.70
C ASP A 171 12.78 17.16 -24.16
N CYS A 172 11.86 16.39 -23.55
CA CYS A 172 11.66 16.43 -22.11
C CYS A 172 12.90 15.89 -21.38
N ARG A 173 13.46 16.65 -20.45
CA ARG A 173 14.74 16.37 -19.82
C ARG A 173 14.59 16.06 -18.33
N LEU A 174 15.37 15.09 -17.85
CA LEU A 174 15.55 14.77 -16.44
C LEU A 174 17.04 14.67 -16.08
N SER A 175 17.49 15.53 -15.18
CA SER A 175 18.81 15.47 -14.56
C SER A 175 18.71 16.05 -13.15
N PRO A 176 19.30 15.40 -12.10
CA PRO A 176 19.92 14.08 -12.16
C PRO A 176 18.89 12.96 -12.40
N ARG A 177 19.36 11.83 -12.89
CA ARG A 177 18.59 10.58 -12.96
C ARG A 177 18.64 9.85 -11.62
N PRO A 178 17.71 8.90 -11.34
CA PRO A 178 17.81 8.04 -10.17
C PRO A 178 19.15 7.31 -10.11
N GLN A 179 19.65 7.10 -8.91
CA GLN A 179 20.89 6.34 -8.66
C GLN A 179 20.66 4.83 -8.73
N ALA A 180 19.46 4.38 -8.31
CA ALA A 180 19.06 2.98 -8.32
C ALA A 180 18.04 2.68 -9.41
N ASP A 181 17.87 1.38 -9.71
CA ASP A 181 16.77 0.89 -10.55
C ASP A 181 15.44 1.07 -9.81
N MET A 182 14.65 2.06 -10.25
CA MET A 182 13.40 2.45 -9.62
C MET A 182 12.37 1.31 -9.70
N LYS A 183 12.08 0.70 -8.57
CA LYS A 183 11.09 -0.37 -8.49
C LYS A 183 9.66 0.18 -8.52
N VAL A 184 8.79 -0.53 -9.23
CA VAL A 184 7.41 -0.15 -9.46
C VAL A 184 6.46 -1.23 -8.95
N ILE A 185 5.55 -0.83 -8.07
CA ILE A 185 4.40 -1.64 -7.61
C ILE A 185 3.17 -1.19 -8.39
N CYS A 186 2.27 -2.10 -8.73
CA CYS A 186 0.97 -1.81 -9.32
C CYS A 186 -0.13 -2.60 -8.60
N ALA A 187 -1.34 -2.03 -8.53
CA ALA A 187 -2.44 -2.57 -7.71
C ALA A 187 -3.64 -3.03 -8.56
N GLY A 188 -3.41 -3.69 -9.69
CA GLY A 188 -4.49 -4.13 -10.60
C GLY A 188 -4.78 -5.62 -10.48
N GLN A 189 -6.03 -6.01 -10.15
CA GLN A 189 -6.47 -7.42 -10.11
C GLN A 189 -7.37 -7.82 -11.29
N SER A 190 -7.88 -6.87 -12.10
CA SER A 190 -8.56 -7.17 -13.37
C SER A 190 -7.59 -7.76 -14.39
N ASP A 191 -8.09 -8.41 -15.45
CA ASP A 191 -7.24 -8.96 -16.52
C ASP A 191 -6.31 -7.88 -17.10
N ALA A 192 -6.86 -6.72 -17.44
CA ALA A 192 -6.08 -5.58 -17.93
C ALA A 192 -5.05 -5.07 -16.90
N GLY A 193 -5.36 -5.14 -15.59
CA GLY A 193 -4.44 -4.78 -14.51
C GLY A 193 -3.32 -5.80 -14.33
N MET A 194 -3.61 -7.09 -14.45
CA MET A 194 -2.60 -8.15 -14.40
C MET A 194 -1.68 -8.11 -15.63
N ASP A 195 -2.25 -7.93 -16.83
CA ASP A 195 -1.46 -7.77 -18.06
C ASP A 195 -0.55 -6.53 -18.00
N PHE A 196 -1.06 -5.42 -17.45
CA PHE A 196 -0.25 -4.21 -17.21
C PHE A 196 0.88 -4.48 -16.21
N SER A 197 0.57 -5.12 -15.07
CA SER A 197 1.57 -5.45 -14.06
C SER A 197 2.64 -6.39 -14.61
N ALA A 198 2.24 -7.45 -15.31
CA ALA A 198 3.16 -8.40 -15.93
C ALA A 198 4.12 -7.73 -16.94
N LYS A 199 3.69 -6.66 -17.60
CA LYS A 199 4.48 -5.94 -18.60
C LYS A 199 5.37 -4.86 -18.02
N TYR A 200 4.92 -4.17 -16.97
CA TYR A 200 5.57 -2.93 -16.54
C TYR A 200 6.00 -2.90 -15.07
N ALA A 201 5.40 -3.70 -14.19
CA ALA A 201 5.71 -3.68 -12.77
C ALA A 201 6.88 -4.59 -12.39
N ASP A 202 7.43 -4.36 -11.21
CA ASP A 202 8.32 -5.30 -10.51
C ASP A 202 7.52 -6.14 -9.51
N TYR A 203 6.46 -5.55 -8.94
CA TYR A 203 5.56 -6.21 -8.00
C TYR A 203 4.10 -5.86 -8.31
N ASN A 204 3.20 -6.82 -8.10
CA ASN A 204 1.77 -6.58 -8.06
C ASN A 204 1.30 -6.60 -6.61
N PHE A 205 0.38 -5.72 -6.29
CA PHE A 205 -0.26 -5.64 -4.99
C PHE A 205 -1.71 -6.12 -5.09
N CYS A 206 -2.08 -7.10 -4.28
CA CYS A 206 -3.44 -7.61 -4.20
C CYS A 206 -3.99 -7.59 -2.77
N PHE A 207 -5.30 -7.60 -2.62
CA PHE A 207 -5.95 -7.73 -1.33
C PHE A 207 -6.02 -9.22 -0.91
N GLY A 208 -5.71 -9.48 0.35
CA GLY A 208 -6.16 -10.69 1.00
C GLY A 208 -7.69 -10.71 1.14
N LYS A 209 -8.27 -11.84 1.49
CA LYS A 209 -9.72 -12.02 1.63
C LYS A 209 -10.07 -12.71 2.93
N GLY A 210 -11.23 -12.35 3.49
CA GLY A 210 -11.80 -13.00 4.66
C GLY A 210 -10.99 -12.86 5.96
N VAL A 211 -11.41 -13.57 6.99
CA VAL A 211 -10.74 -13.58 8.30
C VAL A 211 -10.04 -14.93 8.47
N ASN A 212 -8.76 -14.90 8.80
CA ASN A 212 -7.92 -16.10 9.00
C ASN A 212 -7.92 -17.07 7.81
N THR A 213 -8.00 -16.54 6.61
CA THR A 213 -7.93 -17.30 5.34
C THR A 213 -6.67 -16.94 4.56
N PRO A 214 -5.48 -17.33 5.05
CA PRO A 214 -4.18 -16.83 4.57
C PRO A 214 -3.91 -17.15 3.10
N LYS A 215 -4.51 -18.19 2.53
CA LYS A 215 -4.31 -18.60 1.13
C LYS A 215 -5.43 -18.17 0.17
N ALA A 216 -6.42 -17.38 0.64
CA ALA A 216 -7.56 -16.99 -0.20
C ALA A 216 -7.22 -16.05 -1.37
N PHE A 217 -6.01 -15.49 -1.40
CA PHE A 217 -5.49 -14.69 -2.50
C PHE A 217 -4.81 -15.51 -3.61
N ALA A 218 -4.59 -16.81 -3.41
CA ALA A 218 -3.86 -17.67 -4.36
C ALA A 218 -4.34 -17.54 -5.82
N PRO A 219 -5.66 -17.45 -6.11
CA PRO A 219 -6.11 -17.25 -7.50
C PRO A 219 -5.60 -15.95 -8.14
N ALA A 220 -5.39 -14.89 -7.36
CA ALA A 220 -4.82 -13.64 -7.89
C ALA A 220 -3.32 -13.78 -8.19
N ALA A 221 -2.58 -14.52 -7.35
CA ALA A 221 -1.18 -14.83 -7.59
C ALA A 221 -1.00 -15.74 -8.82
N GLU A 222 -1.83 -16.77 -8.96
CA GLU A 222 -1.83 -17.67 -10.14
C GLU A 222 -2.10 -16.90 -11.44
N LYS A 223 -3.09 -16.01 -11.43
CA LYS A 223 -3.41 -15.14 -12.56
C LYS A 223 -2.24 -14.24 -12.96
N LEU A 224 -1.49 -13.71 -11.99
CA LEU A 224 -0.27 -12.94 -12.26
C LEU A 224 0.83 -13.80 -12.86
N ILE A 225 1.06 -15.01 -12.32
CA ILE A 225 2.04 -15.98 -12.86
C ILE A 225 1.71 -16.30 -14.33
N GLU A 226 0.44 -16.55 -14.66
CA GLU A 226 0.01 -16.78 -16.04
C GLU A 226 0.29 -15.57 -16.94
N ALA A 227 -0.04 -14.35 -16.48
CA ALA A 227 0.22 -13.13 -17.24
C ALA A 227 1.72 -12.89 -17.46
N THR A 228 2.56 -13.14 -16.45
CA THR A 228 4.03 -13.01 -16.57
C THR A 228 4.65 -14.03 -17.50
N GLY A 229 4.07 -15.23 -17.59
CA GLY A 229 4.48 -16.26 -18.56
C GLY A 229 4.41 -15.77 -20.02
N LYS A 230 3.48 -14.86 -20.33
CA LYS A 230 3.33 -14.23 -21.67
C LYS A 230 4.40 -13.16 -21.95
N THR A 231 4.97 -12.55 -20.93
CA THR A 231 5.93 -11.44 -21.07
C THR A 231 7.38 -11.86 -20.88
N GLY A 232 7.61 -13.02 -20.30
CA GLY A 232 8.95 -13.49 -19.89
C GLY A 232 9.55 -12.68 -18.73
N ARG A 233 8.79 -11.82 -18.06
CA ARG A 233 9.24 -11.04 -16.90
C ARG A 233 8.94 -11.79 -15.61
N HIS A 234 9.74 -11.53 -14.59
CA HIS A 234 9.46 -12.00 -13.23
C HIS A 234 8.79 -10.88 -12.44
N VAL A 235 7.52 -11.05 -12.11
CA VAL A 235 6.72 -10.13 -11.29
C VAL A 235 6.05 -10.94 -10.21
N THR A 236 6.19 -10.52 -8.97
CA THR A 236 5.68 -11.23 -7.79
C THR A 236 4.63 -10.42 -7.05
N THR A 237 3.93 -11.06 -6.10
CA THR A 237 2.76 -10.49 -5.43
C THR A 237 3.09 -10.08 -3.99
N TYR A 238 2.73 -8.84 -3.63
CA TYR A 238 2.53 -8.43 -2.24
C TYR A 238 1.06 -8.50 -1.88
N VAL A 239 0.76 -9.06 -0.72
CA VAL A 239 -0.63 -9.27 -0.25
C VAL A 239 -0.96 -8.34 0.90
N LEU A 240 -1.99 -7.51 0.73
CA LEU A 240 -2.47 -6.62 1.78
C LEU A 240 -3.29 -7.39 2.81
N MET A 241 -2.87 -7.31 4.06
CA MET A 241 -3.55 -7.92 5.20
C MET A 241 -3.61 -6.94 6.37
N MET A 242 -4.72 -6.96 7.07
CA MET A 242 -4.84 -6.34 8.39
C MET A 242 -4.47 -7.35 9.47
N VAL A 243 -3.72 -6.91 10.45
CA VAL A 243 -3.37 -7.70 11.65
C VAL A 243 -4.13 -7.12 12.84
N ILE A 244 -4.89 -7.97 13.52
CA ILE A 244 -5.53 -7.69 14.82
C ILE A 244 -5.04 -8.76 15.78
N ALA A 245 -3.95 -8.46 16.46
CA ALA A 245 -3.28 -9.38 17.36
C ALA A 245 -3.50 -8.99 18.82
N ASP A 246 -3.44 -9.98 19.71
CA ASP A 246 -3.44 -9.79 21.15
C ASP A 246 -2.71 -10.98 21.83
N GLU A 247 -2.67 -11.02 23.17
CA GLU A 247 -2.03 -12.09 23.95
C GLU A 247 -2.69 -13.47 23.70
N THR A 248 -4.01 -13.52 23.47
CA THR A 248 -4.77 -14.73 23.21
C THR A 248 -5.67 -14.59 21.98
N ASP A 249 -6.05 -15.71 21.39
CA ASP A 249 -6.99 -15.73 20.26
C ASP A 249 -8.36 -15.16 20.65
N GLU A 250 -8.78 -15.36 21.90
CA GLU A 250 -10.05 -14.86 22.45
C GLU A 250 -10.01 -13.33 22.57
N ALA A 251 -8.92 -12.76 23.09
CA ALA A 251 -8.76 -11.32 23.24
C ALA A 251 -8.72 -10.63 21.85
N ALA A 252 -7.97 -11.18 20.91
CA ALA A 252 -7.93 -10.65 19.54
C ALA A 252 -9.30 -10.72 18.84
N ARG A 253 -10.04 -11.81 19.02
CA ARG A 253 -11.41 -11.94 18.51
C ARG A 253 -12.37 -10.92 19.15
N ALA A 254 -12.29 -10.74 20.48
CA ALA A 254 -13.12 -9.76 21.17
C ALA A 254 -12.84 -8.33 20.65
N LYS A 255 -11.57 -8.00 20.40
CA LYS A 255 -11.16 -6.74 19.78
C LYS A 255 -11.77 -6.58 18.38
N TRP A 256 -11.70 -7.60 17.55
CA TRP A 256 -12.30 -7.58 16.21
C TRP A 256 -13.82 -7.38 16.23
N GLU A 257 -14.53 -8.13 17.11
CA GLU A 257 -15.98 -7.96 17.28
C GLU A 257 -16.35 -6.56 17.81
N HIS A 258 -15.54 -5.99 18.71
CA HIS A 258 -15.71 -4.63 19.18
C HIS A 258 -15.61 -3.60 18.04
N TYR A 259 -14.65 -3.75 17.13
CA TYR A 259 -14.54 -2.86 15.96
C TYR A 259 -15.73 -3.03 15.01
N LYS A 260 -16.17 -4.23 14.76
CA LYS A 260 -17.36 -4.49 13.93
C LYS A 260 -18.63 -3.88 14.51
N ALA A 261 -18.78 -3.92 15.84
CA ALA A 261 -19.93 -3.34 16.52
C ALA A 261 -20.01 -1.80 16.41
N GLY A 262 -18.87 -1.14 16.17
CA GLY A 262 -18.80 0.30 15.95
C GLY A 262 -18.76 0.72 14.49
N ALA A 263 -19.15 -0.12 13.54
CA ALA A 263 -19.03 0.16 12.10
C ALA A 263 -19.72 1.48 11.71
N ASP A 264 -18.98 2.34 11.00
CA ASP A 264 -19.48 3.60 10.45
C ASP A 264 -20.25 3.34 9.15
N HIS A 265 -21.53 3.05 9.29
CA HIS A 265 -22.37 2.68 8.14
C HIS A 265 -22.53 3.80 7.11
N GLU A 266 -22.37 5.06 7.50
CA GLU A 266 -22.45 6.20 6.58
C GLU A 266 -21.21 6.22 5.66
N ALA A 267 -20.01 6.12 6.22
CA ALA A 267 -18.77 6.04 5.45
C ALA A 267 -18.73 4.78 4.58
N ILE A 268 -19.17 3.62 5.10
CA ILE A 268 -19.26 2.35 4.37
C ILE A 268 -20.21 2.47 3.17
N ALA A 269 -21.40 3.06 3.35
CA ALA A 269 -22.36 3.24 2.28
C ALA A 269 -21.81 4.16 1.18
N TRP A 270 -21.11 5.24 1.54
CA TRP A 270 -20.48 6.14 0.58
C TRP A 270 -19.35 5.46 -0.19
N LEU A 271 -18.49 4.71 0.50
CA LEU A 271 -17.46 3.88 -0.14
C LEU A 271 -18.05 2.90 -1.16
N GLY A 272 -19.13 2.20 -0.78
CA GLY A 272 -19.85 1.28 -1.64
C GLY A 272 -20.39 1.94 -2.91
N GLN A 273 -21.02 3.11 -2.78
CA GLN A 273 -21.52 3.90 -3.91
C GLN A 273 -20.39 4.30 -4.87
N GLN A 274 -19.25 4.73 -4.35
CA GLN A 274 -18.10 5.10 -5.19
C GLN A 274 -17.52 3.89 -5.92
N GLY A 275 -17.39 2.74 -5.25
CA GLY A 275 -16.92 1.50 -5.87
C GLY A 275 -17.85 0.97 -6.96
N ALA A 276 -19.16 1.20 -6.83
CA ALA A 276 -20.16 0.82 -7.83
C ALA A 276 -20.14 1.68 -9.10
N ALA A 277 -19.52 2.86 -9.09
CA ALA A 277 -19.48 3.78 -10.22
C ALA A 277 -18.73 3.21 -11.43
N ASP A 278 -17.71 2.37 -11.24
CA ASP A 278 -17.03 1.65 -12.32
C ASP A 278 -17.83 0.41 -12.72
N THR A 279 -18.78 0.57 -13.63
CA THR A 279 -19.63 -0.54 -14.14
C THR A 279 -18.85 -1.55 -14.99
N ARG A 280 -17.62 -1.25 -15.41
CA ARG A 280 -16.77 -2.12 -16.23
C ARG A 280 -15.83 -2.97 -15.40
N SER A 281 -15.69 -2.69 -14.10
CA SER A 281 -14.85 -3.51 -13.22
C SER A 281 -15.50 -4.86 -12.95
N GLY A 282 -14.72 -5.95 -13.11
CA GLY A 282 -15.16 -7.30 -12.75
C GLY A 282 -15.31 -7.47 -11.23
N ALA A 283 -16.00 -8.53 -10.81
CA ALA A 283 -16.22 -8.85 -9.39
C ALA A 283 -14.92 -9.05 -8.60
N ASP A 284 -13.85 -9.45 -9.28
CA ASP A 284 -12.55 -9.80 -8.67
C ASP A 284 -11.63 -8.60 -8.43
N THR A 285 -12.08 -7.37 -8.72
CA THR A 285 -11.23 -6.19 -8.59
C THR A 285 -11.17 -5.68 -7.15
N ASN A 286 -10.04 -5.08 -6.76
CA ASN A 286 -9.87 -4.46 -5.43
C ASN A 286 -11.01 -3.48 -5.11
N VAL A 287 -11.44 -2.68 -6.09
CA VAL A 287 -12.52 -1.69 -5.92
C VAL A 287 -13.85 -2.37 -5.59
N ARG A 288 -14.17 -3.49 -6.25
CA ARG A 288 -15.39 -4.26 -5.97
C ARG A 288 -15.32 -4.96 -4.61
N GLN A 289 -14.15 -5.48 -4.25
CA GLN A 289 -13.96 -6.06 -2.93
C GLN A 289 -14.11 -5.01 -1.83
N MET A 290 -13.49 -3.84 -1.97
CA MET A 290 -13.65 -2.73 -1.01
C MET A 290 -15.10 -2.27 -0.87
N ALA A 291 -15.85 -2.28 -1.95
CA ALA A 291 -17.23 -1.78 -2.03
C ALA A 291 -18.30 -2.79 -1.57
N ASP A 292 -17.94 -4.03 -1.24
CA ASP A 292 -18.89 -5.03 -0.74
C ASP A 292 -19.39 -4.63 0.66
N PRO A 293 -20.70 -4.41 0.86
CA PRO A 293 -21.23 -3.93 2.14
C PRO A 293 -21.22 -4.96 3.26
N THR A 294 -20.95 -6.24 2.98
CA THR A 294 -21.18 -7.34 3.94
C THR A 294 -20.18 -7.41 5.09
N SER A 295 -18.99 -6.84 4.95
CA SER A 295 -17.93 -6.85 5.98
C SER A 295 -17.02 -5.62 5.92
N ALA A 296 -17.55 -4.49 5.49
CA ALA A 296 -16.77 -3.34 5.04
C ALA A 296 -16.04 -2.54 6.14
N VAL A 297 -16.12 -2.92 7.43
CA VAL A 297 -15.50 -2.18 8.54
C VAL A 297 -14.00 -1.94 8.37
N ASN A 298 -13.33 -2.78 7.60
CA ASN A 298 -11.91 -2.67 7.24
C ASN A 298 -11.69 -2.65 5.73
N ILE A 299 -12.61 -2.07 4.97
CA ILE A 299 -12.63 -2.05 3.50
C ILE A 299 -12.55 -3.45 2.85
N ASN A 300 -13.07 -4.46 3.53
CA ASN A 300 -13.03 -5.89 3.13
C ASN A 300 -11.63 -6.45 2.86
N MET A 301 -10.63 -5.90 3.48
CA MET A 301 -9.26 -6.40 3.46
C MET A 301 -9.18 -7.76 4.19
N GLY A 302 -8.36 -8.68 3.67
CA GLY A 302 -8.03 -9.89 4.42
C GLY A 302 -7.50 -9.56 5.82
N THR A 303 -7.97 -10.27 6.83
CA THR A 303 -7.65 -9.95 8.23
C THR A 303 -7.13 -11.18 8.96
N LEU A 304 -6.02 -11.03 9.65
CA LEU A 304 -5.44 -12.03 10.54
C LEU A 304 -5.79 -11.63 11.98
N VAL A 305 -6.63 -12.45 12.62
CA VAL A 305 -7.14 -12.21 13.99
C VAL A 305 -6.70 -13.36 14.88
N GLY A 306 -5.90 -13.07 15.90
CA GLY A 306 -5.46 -14.12 16.83
C GLY A 306 -4.31 -13.71 17.72
N SER A 307 -3.85 -14.65 18.52
CA SER A 307 -2.63 -14.51 19.30
C SER A 307 -1.42 -14.27 18.41
N TYR A 308 -0.35 -13.71 18.95
CA TYR A 308 0.89 -13.48 18.21
C TYR A 308 1.39 -14.76 17.52
N ALA A 309 1.27 -15.91 18.16
CA ALA A 309 1.63 -17.20 17.57
C ALA A 309 0.69 -17.61 16.43
N THR A 310 -0.62 -17.39 16.57
CA THR A 310 -1.60 -17.65 15.52
C THR A 310 -1.32 -16.78 14.30
N VAL A 311 -1.09 -15.48 14.48
CA VAL A 311 -0.79 -14.55 13.37
C VAL A 311 0.51 -14.94 12.68
N ALA A 312 1.58 -15.27 13.42
CA ALA A 312 2.85 -15.72 12.85
C ALA A 312 2.70 -16.96 11.96
N ARG A 313 1.94 -17.95 12.43
CA ARG A 313 1.64 -19.17 11.65
C ARG A 313 0.86 -18.86 10.37
N LEU A 314 -0.16 -18.00 10.45
CA LEU A 314 -0.95 -17.60 9.27
C LEU A 314 -0.11 -16.83 8.26
N LEU A 315 0.81 -15.98 8.70
CA LEU A 315 1.76 -15.29 7.82
C LEU A 315 2.73 -16.27 7.13
N ASP A 316 3.19 -17.30 7.85
CA ASP A 316 4.01 -18.36 7.25
C ASP A 316 3.24 -19.17 6.19
N GLU A 317 1.95 -19.46 6.42
CA GLU A 317 1.09 -20.12 5.44
C GLU A 317 0.91 -19.27 4.15
N MET A 318 0.88 -17.94 4.27
CA MET A 318 0.85 -17.07 3.09
C MET A 318 2.12 -17.18 2.25
N ALA A 319 3.27 -17.35 2.89
CA ALA A 319 4.55 -17.49 2.20
C ALA A 319 4.65 -18.80 1.35
N GLU A 320 3.79 -19.77 1.60
CA GLU A 320 3.74 -21.03 0.85
C GLU A 320 3.04 -20.88 -0.51
N VAL A 321 2.27 -19.82 -0.74
CA VAL A 321 1.56 -19.60 -2.00
C VAL A 321 2.57 -19.21 -3.10
N PRO A 322 2.63 -19.94 -4.23
CA PRO A 322 3.56 -19.61 -5.32
C PRO A 322 3.38 -18.18 -5.84
N GLY A 323 4.49 -17.52 -6.14
CA GLY A 323 4.49 -16.14 -6.63
C GLY A 323 4.32 -15.07 -5.56
N THR A 324 4.24 -15.44 -4.27
CA THR A 324 4.21 -14.49 -3.17
C THR A 324 5.62 -13.95 -2.89
N GLU A 325 5.82 -12.65 -3.05
CA GLU A 325 7.02 -11.94 -2.61
C GLU A 325 6.97 -11.69 -1.10
N GLY A 326 5.79 -11.24 -0.65
CA GLY A 326 5.60 -10.87 0.73
C GLY A 326 4.22 -10.35 1.06
N VAL A 327 4.14 -9.73 2.21
CA VAL A 327 2.92 -9.13 2.73
C VAL A 327 3.08 -7.62 2.92
N LEU A 328 1.98 -6.90 2.74
CA LEU A 328 1.84 -5.50 3.10
C LEU A 328 0.85 -5.42 4.25
N LEU A 329 1.32 -5.06 5.44
CA LEU A 329 0.54 -5.12 6.66
C LEU A 329 -0.07 -3.75 7.01
N THR A 330 -1.29 -3.80 7.54
CA THR A 330 -1.91 -2.73 8.31
C THR A 330 -2.26 -3.25 9.70
N PHE A 331 -2.40 -2.34 10.65
CA PHE A 331 -2.73 -2.65 12.04
C PHE A 331 -3.95 -1.84 12.48
N ASP A 332 -4.63 -2.32 13.50
CA ASP A 332 -5.70 -1.59 14.18
C ASP A 332 -5.14 -0.37 14.95
N ASP A 333 -4.03 -0.54 15.65
CA ASP A 333 -3.16 0.50 16.20
C ASP A 333 -1.79 0.36 15.55
N PHE A 334 -1.33 1.37 14.83
CA PHE A 334 -0.10 1.25 14.04
C PHE A 334 1.17 1.28 14.87
N VAL A 335 1.22 2.11 15.91
CA VAL A 335 2.43 2.21 16.75
C VAL A 335 2.60 0.90 17.52
N ARG A 336 1.58 0.49 18.24
CA ARG A 336 1.60 -0.76 19.01
C ARG A 336 1.71 -1.97 18.07
N GLY A 337 0.99 -1.98 16.96
CA GLY A 337 0.98 -3.11 16.02
C GLY A 337 2.35 -3.38 15.38
N VAL A 338 3.14 -2.33 15.06
CA VAL A 338 4.50 -2.50 14.54
C VAL A 338 5.45 -2.99 15.64
N GLU A 339 5.31 -2.52 16.88
CA GLU A 339 6.09 -3.01 18.02
C GLU A 339 5.75 -4.49 18.30
N ASP A 340 4.46 -4.83 18.44
CA ASP A 340 4.02 -6.23 18.67
C ASP A 340 4.44 -7.15 17.49
N PHE A 341 4.40 -6.66 16.26
CA PHE A 341 4.91 -7.41 15.12
C PHE A 341 6.40 -7.71 15.27
N GLY A 342 7.20 -6.70 15.54
CA GLY A 342 8.66 -6.85 15.64
C GLY A 342 9.13 -7.68 16.83
N GLU A 343 8.49 -7.52 17.99
CA GLU A 343 8.90 -8.16 19.24
C GLU A 343 8.27 -9.54 19.47
N ARG A 344 7.02 -9.73 19.01
CA ARG A 344 6.20 -10.89 19.41
C ARG A 344 5.76 -11.77 18.28
N ILE A 345 5.56 -11.23 17.06
CA ILE A 345 5.07 -12.00 15.90
C ILE A 345 6.25 -12.44 15.04
N GLN A 346 7.07 -11.50 14.56
CA GLN A 346 8.18 -11.79 13.65
C GLN A 346 9.16 -12.84 14.15
N PRO A 347 9.57 -12.88 15.44
CA PRO A 347 10.47 -13.91 15.95
C PRO A 347 9.90 -15.33 15.88
N LEU A 348 8.58 -15.49 15.80
CA LEU A 348 7.88 -16.78 15.67
C LEU A 348 7.72 -17.21 14.20
N MET A 349 7.95 -16.31 13.23
CA MET A 349 7.78 -16.61 11.81
C MET A 349 9.00 -17.36 11.24
N LYS A 350 8.77 -18.55 10.69
CA LYS A 350 9.79 -19.34 9.99
C LYS A 350 10.27 -18.62 8.71
N SER A 351 9.35 -17.98 8.00
CA SER A 351 9.63 -17.23 6.76
C SER A 351 10.50 -15.99 6.99
N ARG A 352 10.67 -15.55 8.27
CA ARG A 352 11.50 -14.41 8.69
C ARG A 352 12.69 -14.79 9.57
N ALA A 353 13.02 -16.06 9.69
CA ALA A 353 14.11 -16.56 10.56
C ALA A 353 15.48 -15.93 10.25
N HIS A 354 15.67 -15.35 9.06
CA HIS A 354 16.90 -14.64 8.67
C HIS A 354 16.99 -13.20 9.21
N VAL A 355 15.88 -12.64 9.70
CA VAL A 355 15.85 -11.29 10.27
C VAL A 355 16.24 -11.38 11.74
N ARG A 356 17.34 -10.72 12.08
CA ARG A 356 17.76 -10.62 13.50
C ARG A 356 16.91 -9.56 14.17
N SER A 357 16.11 -9.94 15.16
CA SER A 357 15.46 -8.98 16.04
C SER A 357 16.54 -8.14 16.76
N PRO A 358 16.37 -6.83 16.88
CA PRO A 358 17.26 -6.04 17.73
C PRO A 358 17.20 -6.62 19.15
N VAL A 359 18.35 -6.73 19.79
CA VAL A 359 18.39 -7.05 21.23
C VAL A 359 17.57 -5.96 21.93
N PRO A 360 16.62 -6.30 22.81
CA PRO A 360 15.86 -5.30 23.55
C PRO A 360 16.83 -4.29 24.15
N SER A 361 16.65 -3.01 23.87
CA SER A 361 17.41 -1.94 24.52
C SER A 361 17.15 -2.09 26.02
N GLN A 362 18.17 -2.42 26.79
CA GLN A 362 18.09 -2.23 28.24
C GLN A 362 17.78 -0.75 28.44
N ALA A 363 16.61 -0.46 29.00
CA ALA A 363 16.21 0.90 29.30
C ALA A 363 17.39 1.58 30.01
N GLU A 364 17.89 2.68 29.44
CA GLU A 364 18.87 3.53 30.17
C GLU A 364 18.21 3.93 31.48
N PRO A 365 18.85 3.70 32.62
CA PRO A 365 18.32 4.18 33.89
C PRO A 365 18.20 5.70 33.80
N GLU A 366 17.01 6.22 34.10
CA GLU A 366 16.73 7.65 34.23
C GLU A 366 17.91 8.33 34.96
N ARG A 367 18.61 9.19 34.25
CA ARG A 367 19.50 10.15 34.92
C ARG A 367 18.59 11.13 35.65
N LEU A 368 18.35 10.83 36.92
CA LEU A 368 17.84 11.79 37.89
C LEU A 368 18.72 13.04 37.84
N ALA A 369 18.04 14.16 37.54
CA ALA A 369 18.62 15.50 37.55
C ALA A 369 19.27 15.79 38.89
N ALA A 370 20.48 16.31 38.87
CA ALA A 370 21.06 17.17 39.90
C ALA A 370 21.11 18.60 39.40
#